data_90d6e580ddfedaedb304ab92fe947293
#
_entry.id   90d6e580ddfedaedb304ab92fe947293
#
_cell.length_a   1.000
_cell.length_b   1.000
_cell.length_c   1.000
_cell.angle_alpha   90.00
_cell.angle_beta   90.00
_cell.angle_gamma   90.00
#
_symmetry.space_group_name_H-M   'P 1'
#
loop_
_entity.id
_entity.type
_entity.pdbx_description
1 polymer ?
#
loop_
_entity_poly.entity_id
_entity_poly.type
_entity_poly.pdbx_seq_one_letter_code
_entity_poly.pdbx_strand_id
1 'polypeptide(L)'
;MSKELNKTYDPKDIEDRLYKKWEDNGYFHAEVDRSKKPFTIVMPPPNITGQLHMGHALDNTMQDILIRYKRMQGYNALWQPGTDHASIATEVKVIQALKEQGINKADLTREEFLEKCWDWRKEYGGRIVKQLRKLGSSADWQRERFTMDEGCSHAVQEVFTKLYKKGWIYKGSRIVNWCPVCKTSISDAEVEHEEQDGFFWHINYPVVGEEGRFVEIATTRPETLFGDTAVAVNPDDERYQDIIGKTLKLPCTDREIPVIADSYVDKEFGTGCVKITPAHDPNDFEVGKRHSLEEIVVINDDATMNEKAGKYAGMDRYECRKALVEDLKEQGLLVKVVPHSHNVGVHDRCHTTVEPMIKQQWFVKMDEMIKPAVEGVKNGEIKLLPSRMDKTYFNWTDNIRDWCISRQLWWGHRIPAWYCDDCGEMVVSIEKPGKCPKCGKEHWTQDPDTLDTWFSSALWPFSTLGWPEKTEDLDYFYPNDVLVTGYDIIFFWVIRMIFSGYEQMGKAPFHTVLFHGLVRDSQGRKMSKSLGNGIDPLEVIDKYGADALRLTLITGNAPGNDMRFYWERVEASRNFANKV
;
A
#
# COMPACT_ATOMS: atom_id res chain seq x y z
N MET A 1 -31.19 -49.52 15.55
CA MET A 1 -31.20 -48.61 16.72
C MET A 1 -31.13 -47.20 16.21
N SER A 2 -32.19 -46.40 16.36
CA SER A 2 -32.16 -44.98 16.10
C SER A 2 -31.16 -44.35 17.10
N LYS A 3 -30.08 -43.75 16.64
CA LYS A 3 -29.22 -42.95 17.51
C LYS A 3 -30.08 -41.77 18.00
N GLU A 4 -30.39 -41.73 19.27
CA GLU A 4 -30.96 -40.52 19.86
C GLU A 4 -29.98 -39.36 19.64
N LEU A 5 -30.49 -38.28 19.03
CA LEU A 5 -29.73 -37.06 18.88
C LEU A 5 -29.64 -36.34 20.24
N ASN A 6 -28.48 -35.73 20.50
CA ASN A 6 -28.33 -34.83 21.67
C ASN A 6 -29.36 -33.73 21.60
N LYS A 7 -29.84 -33.25 22.77
CA LYS A 7 -30.79 -32.11 22.85
C LYS A 7 -30.29 -30.81 22.23
N THR A 8 -28.98 -30.66 22.20
CA THR A 8 -28.31 -29.48 21.64
C THR A 8 -27.25 -29.94 20.64
N TYR A 9 -27.16 -29.24 19.52
CA TYR A 9 -26.10 -29.40 18.54
C TYR A 9 -24.77 -28.92 19.13
N ASP A 10 -23.77 -29.79 19.19
CA ASP A 10 -22.39 -29.44 19.56
C ASP A 10 -21.51 -29.56 18.32
N PRO A 11 -20.96 -28.45 17.80
CA PRO A 11 -20.14 -28.45 16.61
C PRO A 11 -18.75 -29.07 16.80
N LYS A 12 -18.21 -29.13 18.04
CA LYS A 12 -16.83 -29.51 18.33
C LYS A 12 -16.45 -30.90 17.82
N ASP A 13 -17.34 -31.86 18.01
CA ASP A 13 -17.11 -33.26 17.56
C ASP A 13 -17.40 -33.48 16.08
N ILE A 14 -18.03 -32.52 15.41
CA ILE A 14 -18.57 -32.67 14.07
C ILE A 14 -17.72 -31.95 13.04
N GLU A 15 -17.36 -30.70 13.29
CA GLU A 15 -16.72 -29.80 12.31
C GLU A 15 -15.38 -30.38 11.81
N ASP A 16 -14.46 -30.72 12.69
CA ASP A 16 -13.15 -31.25 12.31
C ASP A 16 -13.25 -32.57 11.54
N ARG A 17 -14.14 -33.44 11.99
CA ARG A 17 -14.37 -34.74 11.33
C ARG A 17 -14.97 -34.58 9.93
N LEU A 18 -15.95 -33.70 9.76
CA LEU A 18 -16.55 -33.43 8.46
C LEU A 18 -15.57 -32.74 7.52
N TYR A 19 -14.87 -31.73 8.01
CA TYR A 19 -13.90 -31.01 7.20
C TYR A 19 -12.78 -31.92 6.69
N LYS A 20 -12.22 -32.76 7.59
CA LYS A 20 -11.23 -33.75 7.21
C LYS A 20 -11.79 -34.74 6.17
N LYS A 21 -13.03 -35.22 6.35
CA LYS A 21 -13.68 -36.08 5.37
C LYS A 21 -13.79 -35.43 4.00
N TRP A 22 -14.15 -34.16 3.93
CA TRP A 22 -14.28 -33.44 2.66
C TRP A 22 -12.93 -33.28 1.96
N GLU A 23 -11.90 -32.94 2.72
CA GLU A 23 -10.53 -32.77 2.23
C GLU A 23 -9.93 -34.10 1.76
N ASP A 24 -10.03 -35.16 2.57
CA ASP A 24 -9.53 -36.51 2.25
C ASP A 24 -10.19 -37.09 0.98
N ASN A 25 -11.43 -36.71 0.68
CA ASN A 25 -12.14 -37.16 -0.54
C ASN A 25 -11.92 -36.18 -1.73
N GLY A 26 -11.12 -35.15 -1.60
CA GLY A 26 -10.82 -34.22 -2.68
C GLY A 26 -12.01 -33.37 -3.15
N TYR A 27 -13.05 -33.16 -2.31
CA TYR A 27 -14.26 -32.45 -2.74
C TYR A 27 -14.02 -30.95 -3.05
N PHE A 28 -12.89 -30.40 -2.65
CA PHE A 28 -12.53 -29.03 -2.91
C PHE A 28 -11.63 -28.87 -4.13
N HIS A 29 -11.05 -29.97 -4.61
CA HIS A 29 -10.11 -29.97 -5.71
C HIS A 29 -10.82 -29.80 -7.06
N ALA A 30 -10.28 -28.94 -7.92
CA ALA A 30 -10.77 -28.70 -9.26
C ALA A 30 -9.65 -28.96 -10.28
N GLU A 31 -9.88 -29.92 -11.17
CA GLU A 31 -9.03 -30.18 -12.33
C GLU A 31 -9.71 -29.69 -13.61
N VAL A 32 -8.93 -29.48 -14.67
CA VAL A 32 -9.48 -29.09 -15.98
C VAL A 32 -10.45 -30.17 -16.49
N ASP A 33 -11.71 -29.82 -16.56
CA ASP A 33 -12.81 -30.68 -17.08
C ASP A 33 -13.64 -29.88 -18.09
N ARG A 34 -13.29 -29.98 -19.36
CA ARG A 34 -13.95 -29.25 -20.44
C ARG A 34 -15.40 -29.67 -20.72
N SER A 35 -15.89 -30.70 -20.05
CA SER A 35 -17.32 -31.07 -20.07
C SER A 35 -18.17 -30.20 -19.16
N LYS A 36 -17.56 -29.48 -18.22
CA LYS A 36 -18.21 -28.59 -17.27
C LYS A 36 -17.85 -27.16 -17.52
N LYS A 37 -18.75 -26.25 -17.13
CA LYS A 37 -18.46 -24.82 -17.13
C LYS A 37 -17.59 -24.48 -15.92
N PRO A 38 -16.45 -23.76 -16.08
CA PRO A 38 -15.66 -23.32 -14.95
C PRO A 38 -16.40 -22.22 -14.16
N PHE A 39 -16.08 -22.13 -12.88
CA PHE A 39 -16.39 -20.98 -12.03
C PHE A 39 -15.21 -20.74 -11.09
N THR A 40 -14.55 -19.62 -11.23
CA THR A 40 -13.29 -19.33 -10.56
C THR A 40 -13.38 -18.13 -9.64
N ILE A 41 -12.92 -18.31 -8.41
CA ILE A 41 -12.62 -17.21 -7.47
C ILE A 41 -11.17 -17.33 -7.04
N VAL A 42 -10.41 -16.26 -7.16
CA VAL A 42 -9.10 -16.14 -6.52
C VAL A 42 -9.29 -15.53 -5.13
N MET A 43 -8.81 -16.22 -4.12
CA MET A 43 -8.89 -15.73 -2.73
C MET A 43 -7.98 -14.51 -2.56
N PRO A 44 -8.46 -13.39 -1.97
CA PRO A 44 -7.56 -12.34 -1.51
C PRO A 44 -6.51 -12.94 -0.57
N PRO A 45 -5.22 -12.93 -0.94
CA PRO A 45 -4.23 -13.66 -0.18
C PRO A 45 -3.96 -12.94 1.14
N PRO A 46 -4.26 -13.55 2.31
CA PRO A 46 -4.00 -12.90 3.58
C PRO A 46 -2.51 -12.65 3.79
N ASN A 47 -2.20 -11.48 4.34
CA ASN A 47 -0.85 -11.07 4.72
C ASN A 47 -0.32 -11.96 5.85
N ILE A 48 0.93 -12.45 5.73
CA ILE A 48 1.57 -13.27 6.77
C ILE A 48 2.03 -12.45 8.00
N THR A 49 1.32 -11.37 8.32
CA THR A 49 1.65 -10.45 9.43
C THR A 49 1.10 -10.87 10.78
N GLY A 50 0.32 -11.93 10.84
CA GLY A 50 -0.27 -12.45 12.07
C GLY A 50 -1.51 -13.30 11.86
N GLN A 51 -2.46 -13.21 12.81
CA GLN A 51 -3.71 -13.97 12.78
C GLN A 51 -4.76 -13.29 11.90
N LEU A 52 -5.68 -14.10 11.36
CA LEU A 52 -6.89 -13.60 10.71
C LEU A 52 -7.77 -12.82 11.71
N HIS A 53 -8.53 -11.87 11.19
CA HIS A 53 -9.52 -11.09 11.93
C HIS A 53 -10.92 -11.27 11.31
N MET A 54 -11.94 -10.65 11.92
CA MET A 54 -13.34 -10.79 11.48
C MET A 54 -13.57 -10.35 10.02
N GLY A 55 -12.81 -9.38 9.51
CA GLY A 55 -12.88 -9.00 8.08
C GLY A 55 -12.51 -10.16 7.16
N HIS A 56 -11.45 -10.92 7.46
CA HIS A 56 -11.10 -12.11 6.71
C HIS A 56 -12.17 -13.21 6.82
N ALA A 57 -12.78 -13.36 8.01
CA ALA A 57 -13.85 -14.34 8.19
C ALA A 57 -15.09 -13.98 7.34
N LEU A 58 -15.46 -12.69 7.25
CA LEU A 58 -16.54 -12.22 6.38
C LEU A 58 -16.21 -12.48 4.91
N ASP A 59 -15.05 -12.00 4.45
CA ASP A 59 -14.58 -12.13 3.06
C ASP A 59 -14.58 -13.58 2.59
N ASN A 60 -13.95 -14.47 3.36
CA ASN A 60 -13.88 -15.89 3.04
C ASN A 60 -15.25 -16.60 3.12
N THR A 61 -16.12 -16.20 4.04
CA THR A 61 -17.47 -16.77 4.12
C THR A 61 -18.28 -16.43 2.87
N MET A 62 -18.20 -15.21 2.35
CA MET A 62 -18.89 -14.80 1.13
C MET A 62 -18.41 -15.62 -0.09
N GLN A 63 -17.09 -15.75 -0.24
CA GLN A 63 -16.50 -16.56 -1.32
C GLN A 63 -16.93 -18.02 -1.23
N ASP A 64 -16.84 -18.60 -0.04
CA ASP A 64 -17.18 -20.02 0.17
C ASP A 64 -18.65 -20.33 -0.15
N ILE A 65 -19.57 -19.43 0.17
CA ILE A 65 -20.98 -19.58 -0.20
C ILE A 65 -21.13 -19.62 -1.71
N LEU A 66 -20.48 -18.72 -2.45
CA LEU A 66 -20.55 -18.70 -3.91
C LEU A 66 -19.95 -19.97 -4.52
N ILE A 67 -18.81 -20.41 -4.05
CA ILE A 67 -18.12 -21.62 -4.52
C ILE A 67 -18.97 -22.87 -4.25
N ARG A 68 -19.51 -23.04 -3.03
CA ARG A 68 -20.38 -24.19 -2.68
C ARG A 68 -21.65 -24.18 -3.51
N TYR A 69 -22.29 -23.02 -3.67
CA TYR A 69 -23.48 -22.88 -4.50
C TYR A 69 -23.22 -23.27 -5.96
N LYS A 70 -22.08 -22.86 -6.53
CA LYS A 70 -21.72 -23.21 -7.91
C LYS A 70 -21.37 -24.71 -8.05
N ARG A 71 -20.71 -25.32 -7.09
CA ARG A 71 -20.52 -26.78 -7.06
C ARG A 71 -21.85 -27.51 -7.06
N MET A 72 -22.84 -27.08 -6.25
CA MET A 72 -24.20 -27.67 -6.25
C MET A 72 -24.92 -27.52 -7.59
N GLN A 73 -24.61 -26.47 -8.36
CA GLN A 73 -25.14 -26.26 -9.71
C GLN A 73 -24.41 -27.08 -10.79
N GLY A 74 -23.39 -27.87 -10.44
CA GLY A 74 -22.63 -28.71 -11.37
C GLY A 74 -21.48 -28.00 -12.09
N TYR A 75 -21.12 -26.76 -11.69
CA TYR A 75 -19.92 -26.08 -12.21
C TYR A 75 -18.65 -26.76 -11.72
N ASN A 76 -17.60 -26.66 -12.52
CA ASN A 76 -16.25 -26.96 -12.06
C ASN A 76 -15.71 -25.71 -11.34
N ALA A 77 -15.92 -25.67 -10.02
CA ALA A 77 -15.67 -24.48 -9.23
C ALA A 77 -14.29 -24.53 -8.57
N LEU A 78 -13.39 -23.66 -9.01
CA LEU A 78 -12.07 -23.44 -8.42
C LEU A 78 -12.12 -22.26 -7.45
N TRP A 79 -11.80 -22.49 -6.18
CA TRP A 79 -11.43 -21.44 -5.25
C TRP A 79 -9.93 -21.51 -4.98
N GLN A 80 -9.17 -20.63 -5.64
CA GLN A 80 -7.72 -20.60 -5.62
C GLN A 80 -7.22 -19.92 -4.33
N PRO A 81 -6.62 -20.64 -3.38
CA PRO A 81 -6.09 -20.07 -2.14
C PRO A 81 -4.65 -19.62 -2.25
N GLY A 82 -4.22 -18.82 -1.30
CA GLY A 82 -2.83 -18.49 -1.08
C GLY A 82 -2.62 -17.43 0.00
N THR A 83 -1.36 -17.00 0.17
CA THR A 83 -0.95 -15.98 1.15
C THR A 83 -0.03 -14.96 0.51
N ASP A 84 -0.02 -13.74 1.06
CA ASP A 84 0.82 -12.63 0.59
C ASP A 84 2.01 -12.41 1.52
N HIS A 85 3.18 -12.18 0.93
CA HIS A 85 4.42 -11.88 1.66
C HIS A 85 4.37 -10.52 2.37
N ALA A 86 3.49 -9.62 1.95
CA ALA A 86 3.18 -8.34 2.59
C ALA A 86 4.39 -7.41 2.85
N SER A 87 5.47 -7.59 2.10
CA SER A 87 6.63 -6.70 2.01
C SER A 87 6.94 -5.93 3.32
N ILE A 88 6.71 -4.61 3.36
CA ILE A 88 6.98 -3.74 4.51
C ILE A 88 6.28 -4.21 5.80
N ALA A 89 5.03 -4.64 5.72
CA ALA A 89 4.26 -5.03 6.90
C ALA A 89 4.85 -6.28 7.60
N THR A 90 5.35 -7.24 6.84
CA THR A 90 6.04 -8.42 7.37
C THR A 90 7.43 -8.05 7.88
N GLU A 91 8.19 -7.26 7.13
CA GLU A 91 9.54 -6.84 7.55
C GLU A 91 9.51 -6.12 8.89
N VAL A 92 8.57 -5.19 9.10
CA VAL A 92 8.37 -4.49 10.38
C VAL A 92 8.08 -5.48 11.52
N LYS A 93 7.26 -6.52 11.29
CA LYS A 93 6.94 -7.53 12.30
C LYS A 93 8.16 -8.41 12.66
N VAL A 94 8.93 -8.81 11.66
CA VAL A 94 10.16 -9.58 11.88
C VAL A 94 11.18 -8.75 12.65
N ILE A 95 11.38 -7.47 12.28
CA ILE A 95 12.28 -6.55 13.01
C ILE A 95 11.83 -6.40 14.46
N GLN A 96 10.54 -6.26 14.71
CA GLN A 96 9.99 -6.16 16.07
C GLN A 96 10.30 -7.44 16.88
N ALA A 97 10.03 -8.61 16.31
CA ALA A 97 10.31 -9.90 16.97
C ALA A 97 11.80 -10.12 17.23
N LEU A 98 12.68 -9.69 16.33
CA LEU A 98 14.13 -9.74 16.52
C LEU A 98 14.59 -8.81 17.64
N LYS A 99 14.05 -7.58 17.71
CA LYS A 99 14.36 -6.64 18.81
C LYS A 99 13.97 -7.18 20.19
N GLU A 100 12.85 -7.89 20.29
CA GLU A 100 12.43 -8.56 21.53
C GLU A 100 13.44 -9.67 21.97
N GLN A 101 14.21 -10.21 21.01
CA GLN A 101 15.30 -11.15 21.23
C GLN A 101 16.68 -10.47 21.42
N GLY A 102 16.73 -9.13 21.40
CA GLY A 102 17.97 -8.35 21.51
C GLY A 102 18.80 -8.29 20.22
N ILE A 103 18.22 -8.64 19.08
CA ILE A 103 18.90 -8.65 17.77
C ILE A 103 18.45 -7.40 16.96
N ASN A 104 19.40 -6.62 16.44
CA ASN A 104 19.10 -5.52 15.54
C ASN A 104 19.29 -5.97 14.09
N LYS A 105 18.41 -5.51 13.18
CA LYS A 105 18.55 -5.78 11.74
C LYS A 105 19.92 -5.35 11.19
N ALA A 106 20.46 -4.24 11.70
CA ALA A 106 21.76 -3.72 11.28
C ALA A 106 22.95 -4.64 11.59
N ASP A 107 22.78 -5.60 12.50
CA ASP A 107 23.81 -6.58 12.88
C ASP A 107 23.79 -7.83 12.00
N LEU A 108 22.81 -7.92 11.07
CA LEU A 108 22.59 -9.05 10.18
C LEU A 108 22.99 -8.71 8.74
N THR A 109 23.45 -9.72 8.01
CA THR A 109 23.49 -9.66 6.54
C THR A 109 22.07 -9.76 5.96
N ARG A 110 21.91 -9.40 4.68
CA ARG A 110 20.62 -9.53 3.99
C ARG A 110 20.14 -10.99 4.00
N GLU A 111 21.04 -11.92 3.75
CA GLU A 111 20.77 -13.36 3.69
C GLU A 111 20.27 -13.87 5.05
N GLU A 112 20.97 -13.55 6.14
CA GLU A 112 20.55 -13.93 7.50
C GLU A 112 19.19 -13.36 7.88
N PHE A 113 18.92 -12.11 7.50
CA PHE A 113 17.60 -11.50 7.73
C PHE A 113 16.51 -12.18 6.92
N LEU A 114 16.76 -12.50 5.64
CA LEU A 114 15.80 -13.22 4.81
C LEU A 114 15.48 -14.61 5.35
N GLU A 115 16.43 -15.34 5.93
CA GLU A 115 16.17 -16.62 6.62
C GLU A 115 15.15 -16.43 7.75
N LYS A 116 15.26 -15.36 8.55
CA LYS A 116 14.27 -15.03 9.58
C LYS A 116 12.88 -14.75 9.01
N CYS A 117 12.82 -14.06 7.88
CA CYS A 117 11.55 -13.81 7.19
C CYS A 117 10.92 -15.11 6.65
N TRP A 118 11.71 -16.03 6.12
CA TRP A 118 11.23 -17.34 5.68
C TRP A 118 10.74 -18.22 6.84
N ASP A 119 11.40 -18.18 8.00
CA ASP A 119 10.93 -18.87 9.20
C ASP A 119 9.60 -18.27 9.70
N TRP A 120 9.50 -16.93 9.69
CA TRP A 120 8.24 -16.23 9.95
C TRP A 120 7.11 -16.68 9.02
N ARG A 121 7.38 -16.78 7.72
CA ARG A 121 6.41 -17.28 6.73
C ARG A 121 5.94 -18.70 7.04
N LYS A 122 6.83 -19.61 7.42
CA LYS A 122 6.46 -21.00 7.78
C LYS A 122 5.49 -21.02 8.97
N GLU A 123 5.75 -20.21 9.97
CA GLU A 123 4.93 -20.16 11.18
C GLU A 123 3.55 -19.53 10.89
N TYR A 124 3.54 -18.30 10.42
CA TYR A 124 2.30 -17.53 10.29
C TYR A 124 1.47 -17.91 9.06
N GLY A 125 2.09 -18.26 7.94
CA GLY A 125 1.38 -18.78 6.77
C GLY A 125 0.63 -20.08 7.10
N GLY A 126 1.29 -21.02 7.77
CA GLY A 126 0.67 -22.25 8.22
C GLY A 126 -0.47 -22.03 9.23
N ARG A 127 -0.37 -21.04 10.09
CA ARG A 127 -1.41 -20.65 11.05
C ARG A 127 -2.64 -20.09 10.37
N ILE A 128 -2.45 -19.18 9.39
CA ILE A 128 -3.54 -18.60 8.58
C ILE A 128 -4.35 -19.69 7.88
N VAL A 129 -3.68 -20.62 7.22
CA VAL A 129 -4.33 -21.74 6.51
C VAL A 129 -5.12 -22.61 7.48
N LYS A 130 -4.60 -22.89 8.67
CA LYS A 130 -5.34 -23.62 9.73
C LYS A 130 -6.58 -22.86 10.18
N GLN A 131 -6.51 -21.54 10.33
CA GLN A 131 -7.64 -20.71 10.72
C GLN A 131 -8.75 -20.73 9.64
N LEU A 132 -8.37 -20.66 8.35
CA LEU A 132 -9.32 -20.77 7.24
C LEU A 132 -10.01 -22.14 7.19
N ARG A 133 -9.28 -23.22 7.44
CA ARG A 133 -9.86 -24.56 7.55
C ARG A 133 -10.85 -24.66 8.70
N LYS A 134 -10.54 -24.09 9.86
CA LYS A 134 -11.46 -24.01 11.01
C LYS A 134 -12.71 -23.19 10.73
N LEU A 135 -12.60 -22.14 9.92
CA LEU A 135 -13.76 -21.38 9.43
C LEU A 135 -14.65 -22.21 8.48
N GLY A 136 -14.17 -23.35 7.98
CA GLY A 136 -14.88 -24.20 7.05
C GLY A 136 -14.69 -23.81 5.58
N SER A 137 -13.68 -23.03 5.25
CA SER A 137 -13.38 -22.60 3.87
C SER A 137 -13.07 -23.78 2.97
N SER A 138 -13.85 -23.96 1.91
CA SER A 138 -13.72 -25.08 0.96
C SER A 138 -12.81 -24.75 -0.22
N ALA A 139 -11.68 -24.11 0.06
CA ALA A 139 -10.68 -23.77 -0.95
C ALA A 139 -9.88 -24.99 -1.41
N ASP A 140 -9.34 -24.91 -2.61
CA ASP A 140 -8.49 -25.98 -3.17
C ASP A 140 -7.07 -25.91 -2.59
N TRP A 141 -6.88 -26.48 -1.42
CA TRP A 141 -5.62 -26.44 -0.69
C TRP A 141 -4.46 -27.17 -1.40
N GLN A 142 -4.73 -28.00 -2.39
CA GLN A 142 -3.68 -28.62 -3.20
C GLN A 142 -3.05 -27.61 -4.17
N ARG A 143 -3.75 -26.50 -4.43
CA ARG A 143 -3.31 -25.39 -5.28
C ARG A 143 -2.87 -24.17 -4.48
N GLU A 144 -2.58 -24.33 -3.19
CA GLU A 144 -2.12 -23.21 -2.35
C GLU A 144 -0.89 -22.54 -2.96
N ARG A 145 -0.94 -21.21 -3.10
CA ARG A 145 0.14 -20.39 -3.63
C ARG A 145 0.66 -19.38 -2.61
N PHE A 146 1.84 -18.90 -2.85
CA PHE A 146 2.44 -17.80 -2.10
C PHE A 146 2.98 -16.76 -3.06
N THR A 147 2.76 -15.47 -2.80
CA THR A 147 3.17 -14.41 -3.75
C THR A 147 4.66 -14.37 -4.06
N MET A 148 5.51 -15.01 -3.22
CA MET A 148 6.94 -15.18 -3.46
C MET A 148 7.34 -16.63 -3.76
N ASP A 149 6.41 -17.51 -4.14
CA ASP A 149 6.80 -18.81 -4.69
C ASP A 149 7.51 -18.66 -6.04
N GLU A 150 8.15 -19.70 -6.51
CA GLU A 150 8.97 -19.67 -7.72
C GLU A 150 8.19 -19.17 -8.95
N GLY A 151 6.98 -19.71 -9.18
CA GLY A 151 6.16 -19.32 -10.34
C GLY A 151 5.65 -17.89 -10.27
N CYS A 152 5.17 -17.45 -9.08
CA CYS A 152 4.73 -16.07 -8.89
C CYS A 152 5.92 -15.09 -8.98
N SER A 153 7.09 -15.46 -8.48
CA SER A 153 8.31 -14.64 -8.60
C SER A 153 8.76 -14.52 -10.06
N HIS A 154 8.70 -15.61 -10.84
CA HIS A 154 8.99 -15.57 -12.27
C HIS A 154 8.01 -14.64 -13.01
N ALA A 155 6.71 -14.71 -12.70
CA ALA A 155 5.71 -13.81 -13.27
C ALA A 155 6.02 -12.34 -12.99
N VAL A 156 6.43 -12.00 -11.77
CA VAL A 156 6.84 -10.64 -11.38
C VAL A 156 8.02 -10.14 -12.22
N GLN A 157 9.05 -10.97 -12.37
CA GLN A 157 10.23 -10.62 -13.14
C GLN A 157 9.94 -10.42 -14.63
N GLU A 158 9.07 -11.27 -15.21
CA GLU A 158 8.61 -11.14 -16.59
C GLU A 158 7.83 -9.85 -16.81
N VAL A 159 6.88 -9.52 -15.93
CA VAL A 159 6.12 -8.27 -16.03
C VAL A 159 7.02 -7.06 -15.93
N PHE A 160 7.93 -7.02 -14.96
CA PHE A 160 8.87 -5.91 -14.82
C PHE A 160 9.72 -5.72 -16.10
N THR A 161 10.31 -6.79 -16.58
CA THR A 161 11.17 -6.77 -17.78
C THR A 161 10.40 -6.35 -19.02
N LYS A 162 9.18 -6.86 -19.20
CA LYS A 162 8.30 -6.51 -20.32
C LYS A 162 7.89 -5.04 -20.30
N LEU A 163 7.46 -4.51 -19.14
CA LEU A 163 7.07 -3.12 -19.01
C LEU A 163 8.26 -2.16 -19.15
N TYR A 164 9.45 -2.55 -18.66
CA TYR A 164 10.67 -1.79 -18.87
C TYR A 164 11.03 -1.69 -20.36
N LYS A 165 11.00 -2.80 -21.08
CA LYS A 165 11.27 -2.82 -22.55
C LYS A 165 10.27 -1.97 -23.33
N LYS A 166 9.02 -1.83 -22.85
CA LYS A 166 8.02 -0.92 -23.41
C LYS A 166 8.26 0.56 -23.05
N GLY A 167 9.19 0.85 -22.15
CA GLY A 167 9.41 2.21 -21.62
C GLY A 167 8.31 2.69 -20.66
N TRP A 168 7.53 1.77 -20.10
CA TRP A 168 6.49 2.06 -19.10
C TRP A 168 7.01 1.94 -17.67
N ILE A 169 8.05 1.14 -17.43
CA ILE A 169 8.84 1.22 -16.20
C ILE A 169 10.08 2.06 -16.47
N TYR A 170 10.38 2.98 -15.56
CA TYR A 170 11.55 3.84 -15.63
C TYR A 170 12.10 4.14 -14.23
N LYS A 171 13.38 4.47 -14.15
CA LYS A 171 14.02 4.98 -12.92
C LYS A 171 14.16 6.50 -13.04
N GLY A 172 13.71 7.23 -12.02
CA GLY A 172 13.72 8.69 -12.06
C GLY A 172 13.70 9.31 -10.67
N SER A 173 14.14 10.58 -10.59
CA SER A 173 14.06 11.40 -9.38
C SER A 173 12.71 12.10 -9.34
N ARG A 174 11.93 11.81 -8.30
CA ARG A 174 10.66 12.46 -8.02
C ARG A 174 10.48 12.63 -6.52
N ILE A 175 9.59 13.52 -6.14
CA ILE A 175 9.17 13.62 -4.75
C ILE A 175 8.31 12.42 -4.40
N VAL A 176 8.64 11.77 -3.29
CA VAL A 176 7.93 10.58 -2.77
C VAL A 176 7.66 10.77 -1.29
N ASN A 177 6.66 10.08 -0.76
CA ASN A 177 6.47 9.97 0.67
C ASN A 177 7.52 9.03 1.25
N TRP A 178 8.34 9.54 2.16
CA TRP A 178 9.40 8.79 2.81
C TRP A 178 9.09 8.56 4.28
N CYS A 179 9.19 7.32 4.75
CA CYS A 179 9.08 7.01 6.16
C CYS A 179 10.47 6.96 6.80
N PRO A 180 10.82 7.90 7.69
CA PRO A 180 12.18 7.96 8.27
C PRO A 180 12.47 6.84 9.27
N VAL A 181 11.45 6.22 9.85
CA VAL A 181 11.59 5.07 10.76
C VAL A 181 11.78 3.77 10.00
N CYS A 182 10.96 3.53 8.97
CA CYS A 182 11.08 2.33 8.11
C CYS A 182 12.18 2.48 7.05
N LYS A 183 12.68 3.70 6.83
CA LYS A 183 13.71 4.07 5.84
C LYS A 183 13.38 3.58 4.43
N THR A 184 12.14 3.80 4.02
CA THR A 184 11.63 3.41 2.70
C THR A 184 10.59 4.40 2.19
N SER A 185 10.42 4.44 0.87
CA SER A 185 9.29 5.10 0.24
C SER A 185 8.00 4.33 0.53
N ILE A 186 6.90 5.06 0.64
CA ILE A 186 5.55 4.52 0.77
C ILE A 186 4.65 5.15 -0.31
N SER A 187 3.60 4.46 -0.71
CA SER A 187 2.66 5.00 -1.69
C SER A 187 1.73 6.05 -1.06
N ASP A 188 1.17 6.96 -1.87
CA ASP A 188 0.22 7.98 -1.41
C ASP A 188 -0.97 7.37 -0.64
N ALA A 189 -1.38 6.18 -1.03
CA ALA A 189 -2.49 5.49 -0.40
C ALA A 189 -2.15 4.84 0.97
N GLU A 190 -0.86 4.65 1.28
CA GLU A 190 -0.36 4.19 2.60
C GLU A 190 -0.16 5.36 3.58
N VAL A 191 -0.43 6.59 3.14
CA VAL A 191 -0.38 7.79 4.00
C VAL A 191 -1.78 8.01 4.58
N GLU A 192 -1.92 7.81 5.87
CA GLU A 192 -3.11 8.23 6.63
C GLU A 192 -2.95 9.70 7.02
N HIS A 193 -4.06 10.43 7.06
CA HIS A 193 -4.04 11.83 7.47
C HIS A 193 -4.65 11.97 8.86
N GLU A 194 -3.86 12.47 9.79
CA GLU A 194 -4.27 12.73 11.17
C GLU A 194 -4.29 14.23 11.43
N GLU A 195 -5.37 14.71 12.06
CA GLU A 195 -5.43 16.09 12.53
C GLU A 195 -4.48 16.25 13.72
N GLN A 196 -3.52 17.16 13.59
CA GLN A 196 -2.53 17.46 14.63
C GLN A 196 -2.51 18.95 14.94
N ASP A 197 -2.41 19.26 16.21
CA ASP A 197 -2.20 20.62 16.68
C ASP A 197 -0.76 21.06 16.36
N GLY A 198 -0.64 22.17 15.69
CA GLY A 198 0.61 22.78 15.30
C GLY A 198 0.53 24.30 15.34
N PHE A 199 1.40 24.91 14.57
CA PHE A 199 1.45 26.36 14.49
C PHE A 199 1.74 26.82 13.06
N PHE A 200 1.33 28.04 12.74
CA PHE A 200 1.92 28.84 11.69
C PHE A 200 2.98 29.75 12.30
N TRP A 201 4.20 29.60 11.84
CA TRP A 201 5.29 30.52 12.12
C TRP A 201 5.37 31.56 11.02
N HIS A 202 5.17 32.82 11.41
CA HIS A 202 5.27 33.98 10.52
C HIS A 202 6.68 34.54 10.58
N ILE A 203 7.39 34.50 9.45
CA ILE A 203 8.81 34.81 9.34
C ILE A 203 9.02 35.88 8.29
N ASN A 204 9.79 36.92 8.64
CA ASN A 204 10.18 37.98 7.73
C ASN A 204 11.43 37.60 6.91
N TYR A 205 11.31 37.62 5.60
CA TYR A 205 12.42 37.46 4.67
C TYR A 205 12.84 38.86 4.17
N PRO A 206 14.06 39.36 4.52
CA PRO A 206 14.51 40.69 4.12
C PRO A 206 14.65 40.83 2.60
N VAL A 207 14.22 41.95 2.04
CA VAL A 207 14.44 42.29 0.63
C VAL A 207 15.87 42.82 0.46
N VAL A 208 16.63 42.18 -0.44
CA VAL A 208 18.03 42.58 -0.69
C VAL A 208 18.10 44.00 -1.29
N GLY A 209 18.92 44.86 -0.68
CA GLY A 209 19.08 46.22 -1.13
C GLY A 209 18.01 47.23 -0.66
N GLU A 210 17.02 46.79 0.14
CA GLU A 210 15.96 47.65 0.68
C GLU A 210 15.90 47.49 2.21
N GLU A 211 16.64 48.36 2.91
CA GLU A 211 16.73 48.31 4.37
C GLU A 211 15.35 48.48 5.03
N GLY A 212 15.01 47.58 5.97
CA GLY A 212 13.73 47.60 6.69
C GLY A 212 12.55 47.05 5.91
N ARG A 213 12.73 46.55 4.69
CA ARG A 213 11.67 45.91 3.91
C ARG A 213 11.73 44.40 3.99
N PHE A 214 10.59 43.78 4.23
CA PHE A 214 10.45 42.35 4.43
C PHE A 214 9.28 41.79 3.62
N VAL A 215 9.37 40.51 3.30
CA VAL A 215 8.24 39.68 2.84
C VAL A 215 7.89 38.70 3.95
N GLU A 216 6.67 38.77 4.47
CA GLU A 216 6.21 37.88 5.54
C GLU A 216 5.72 36.54 4.97
N ILE A 217 6.33 35.46 5.41
CA ILE A 217 5.98 34.07 5.04
C ILE A 217 5.35 33.38 6.25
N ALA A 218 4.25 32.65 6.05
CA ALA A 218 3.65 31.78 7.05
C ALA A 218 3.91 30.30 6.69
N THR A 219 4.50 29.53 7.59
CA THR A 219 4.81 28.11 7.35
C THR A 219 4.50 27.25 8.56
N THR A 220 4.07 26.02 8.33
CA THR A 220 3.94 24.97 9.37
C THR A 220 5.22 24.16 9.55
N ARG A 221 6.22 24.35 8.66
CA ARG A 221 7.47 23.58 8.61
C ARG A 221 8.70 24.50 8.49
N PRO A 222 9.04 25.28 9.52
CA PRO A 222 10.17 26.19 9.45
C PRO A 222 11.52 25.49 9.22
N GLU A 223 11.69 24.23 9.69
CA GLU A 223 12.91 23.44 9.51
C GLU A 223 13.28 23.20 8.04
N THR A 224 12.33 23.28 7.10
CA THR A 224 12.61 23.10 5.67
C THR A 224 13.13 24.38 4.99
N LEU A 225 13.20 25.51 5.71
CA LEU A 225 13.65 26.80 5.21
C LEU A 225 15.00 26.71 4.48
N PHE A 226 15.92 25.90 4.97
CA PHE A 226 17.24 25.72 4.35
C PHE A 226 17.18 25.15 2.92
N GLY A 227 16.05 24.58 2.53
CA GLY A 227 15.78 24.07 1.18
C GLY A 227 14.99 25.04 0.29
N ASP A 228 14.64 26.23 0.79
CA ASP A 228 13.89 27.20 -0.01
C ASP A 228 14.73 27.72 -1.18
N THR A 229 14.11 27.78 -2.36
CA THR A 229 14.75 28.25 -3.60
C THR A 229 14.02 29.40 -4.27
N ALA A 230 12.83 29.73 -3.79
CA ALA A 230 12.09 30.94 -4.17
C ALA A 230 11.01 31.27 -3.12
N VAL A 231 10.46 32.45 -3.23
CA VAL A 231 9.16 32.84 -2.66
C VAL A 231 8.22 33.10 -3.82
N ALA A 232 7.04 32.45 -3.83
CA ALA A 232 6.03 32.67 -4.85
C ALA A 232 4.94 33.62 -4.35
N VAL A 233 4.43 34.46 -5.26
CA VAL A 233 3.27 35.34 -5.07
C VAL A 233 2.31 35.14 -6.24
N ASN A 234 1.03 35.42 -6.03
CA ASN A 234 0.08 35.37 -7.13
C ASN A 234 0.31 36.58 -8.09
N PRO A 235 0.40 36.36 -9.41
CA PRO A 235 0.62 37.47 -10.38
C PRO A 235 -0.47 38.56 -10.35
N ASP A 236 -1.67 38.24 -9.86
CA ASP A 236 -2.82 39.15 -9.78
C ASP A 236 -2.97 39.77 -8.36
N ASP A 237 -1.97 39.61 -7.46
CA ASP A 237 -2.02 40.19 -6.13
C ASP A 237 -1.33 41.55 -6.12
N GLU A 238 -2.12 42.60 -6.04
CA GLU A 238 -1.63 44.00 -6.05
C GLU A 238 -0.67 44.32 -4.91
N ARG A 239 -0.73 43.59 -3.78
CA ARG A 239 0.14 43.79 -2.62
C ARG A 239 1.61 43.49 -2.91
N TYR A 240 1.87 42.66 -3.90
CA TYR A 240 3.19 42.08 -4.16
C TYR A 240 3.72 42.32 -5.57
N GLN A 241 3.03 43.10 -6.40
CA GLN A 241 3.43 43.40 -7.78
C GLN A 241 4.84 43.99 -7.87
N ASP A 242 5.20 44.83 -6.92
CA ASP A 242 6.46 45.57 -6.92
C ASP A 242 7.64 44.75 -6.38
N ILE A 243 7.42 43.55 -5.81
CA ILE A 243 8.48 42.67 -5.34
C ILE A 243 8.77 41.51 -6.30
N ILE A 244 7.92 41.26 -7.30
CA ILE A 244 8.15 40.20 -8.30
C ILE A 244 9.50 40.47 -9.00
N GLY A 245 10.34 39.46 -9.05
CA GLY A 245 11.68 39.50 -9.63
C GLY A 245 12.76 40.09 -8.71
N LYS A 246 12.41 40.58 -7.50
CA LYS A 246 13.40 40.97 -6.49
C LYS A 246 14.00 39.74 -5.81
N THR A 247 15.06 39.96 -5.07
CA THR A 247 15.82 38.97 -4.32
C THR A 247 15.55 39.13 -2.82
N LEU A 248 15.35 38.02 -2.12
CA LEU A 248 15.20 37.99 -0.67
C LEU A 248 16.40 37.30 -0.03
N LYS A 249 16.83 37.78 1.11
CA LYS A 249 17.79 37.11 1.98
C LYS A 249 17.09 35.96 2.70
N LEU A 250 17.60 34.75 2.54
CA LEU A 250 17.06 33.60 3.24
C LEU A 250 17.50 33.62 4.72
N PRO A 251 16.57 33.70 5.69
CA PRO A 251 16.92 33.80 7.11
C PRO A 251 17.85 32.69 7.59
N CYS A 252 18.74 33.02 8.54
CA CYS A 252 19.70 32.08 9.15
C CYS A 252 20.65 31.39 8.14
N THR A 253 20.81 31.94 6.94
CA THR A 253 21.74 31.48 5.90
C THR A 253 22.44 32.65 5.21
N ASP A 254 23.43 32.33 4.36
CA ASP A 254 24.06 33.30 3.46
C ASP A 254 23.44 33.33 2.06
N ARG A 255 22.36 32.55 1.85
CA ARG A 255 21.72 32.42 0.55
C ARG A 255 20.72 33.55 0.27
N GLU A 256 20.58 33.79 -1.01
CA GLU A 256 19.58 34.70 -1.57
C GLU A 256 18.69 33.94 -2.54
N ILE A 257 17.37 34.21 -2.52
CA ILE A 257 16.36 33.55 -3.33
C ILE A 257 15.47 34.57 -4.05
N PRO A 258 14.99 34.25 -5.28
CA PRO A 258 14.12 35.15 -6.03
C PRO A 258 12.67 35.13 -5.53
N VAL A 259 11.97 36.24 -5.79
CA VAL A 259 10.50 36.28 -5.75
C VAL A 259 9.95 35.96 -7.16
N ILE A 260 9.13 34.94 -7.28
CA ILE A 260 8.53 34.51 -8.53
C ILE A 260 7.01 34.71 -8.53
N ALA A 261 6.41 34.82 -9.71
CA ALA A 261 4.98 34.92 -9.87
C ALA A 261 4.41 33.54 -10.31
N ASP A 262 3.49 32.97 -9.53
CA ASP A 262 2.82 31.71 -9.88
C ASP A 262 1.35 31.72 -9.43
N SER A 263 0.44 31.36 -10.32
CA SER A 263 -1.00 31.30 -10.06
C SER A 263 -1.42 30.22 -9.05
N TYR A 264 -0.51 29.32 -8.68
CA TYR A 264 -0.68 28.37 -7.59
C TYR A 264 -0.97 29.04 -6.25
N VAL A 265 -0.42 30.23 -6.01
CA VAL A 265 -0.56 30.94 -4.74
C VAL A 265 -1.98 31.48 -4.57
N ASP A 266 -2.65 31.07 -3.50
CA ASP A 266 -3.94 31.64 -3.09
C ASP A 266 -3.71 32.97 -2.36
N LYS A 267 -4.26 34.04 -2.92
CA LYS A 267 -4.13 35.41 -2.37
C LYS A 267 -4.77 35.60 -1.01
N GLU A 268 -5.82 34.81 -0.72
CA GLU A 268 -6.60 34.91 0.50
C GLU A 268 -6.08 33.99 1.62
N PHE A 269 -5.15 33.09 1.30
CA PHE A 269 -4.63 32.14 2.27
C PHE A 269 -3.31 32.63 2.89
N GLY A 270 -3.23 32.63 4.23
CA GLY A 270 -2.04 33.01 4.97
C GLY A 270 -1.64 34.47 4.74
N THR A 271 -0.41 34.68 4.24
CA THR A 271 0.11 36.01 3.89
C THR A 271 -0.09 36.35 2.40
N GLY A 272 -0.51 35.40 1.56
CA GLY A 272 -0.50 35.51 0.11
C GLY A 272 0.90 35.36 -0.51
N CYS A 273 1.89 34.99 0.29
CA CYS A 273 3.25 34.61 -0.12
C CYS A 273 3.56 33.20 0.36
N VAL A 274 4.12 32.39 -0.52
CA VAL A 274 4.47 30.98 -0.23
C VAL A 274 5.96 30.78 -0.46
N LYS A 275 6.67 30.26 0.54
CA LYS A 275 8.03 29.76 0.35
C LYS A 275 8.00 28.52 -0.54
N ILE A 276 8.92 28.38 -1.46
CA ILE A 276 8.99 27.24 -2.38
C ILE A 276 10.20 26.39 -2.03
N THR A 277 9.91 25.18 -1.56
CA THR A 277 10.90 24.17 -1.15
C THR A 277 10.73 22.90 -1.99
N PRO A 278 11.20 22.86 -3.23
CA PRO A 278 10.88 21.81 -4.20
C PRO A 278 11.24 20.39 -3.73
N ALA A 279 12.25 20.27 -2.86
CA ALA A 279 12.69 18.97 -2.35
C ALA A 279 11.86 18.39 -1.21
N HIS A 280 10.94 19.17 -0.59
CA HIS A 280 10.25 18.79 0.64
C HIS A 280 8.74 19.06 0.65
N ASP A 281 8.17 19.47 -0.48
CA ASP A 281 6.72 19.63 -0.66
C ASP A 281 6.32 19.26 -2.10
N PRO A 282 5.28 18.40 -2.29
CA PRO A 282 4.85 17.97 -3.63
C PRO A 282 4.36 19.12 -4.53
N ASN A 283 3.70 20.12 -3.96
CA ASN A 283 3.21 21.26 -4.74
C ASN A 283 4.37 22.20 -5.12
N ASP A 284 5.28 22.44 -4.19
CA ASP A 284 6.48 23.25 -4.44
C ASP A 284 7.39 22.58 -5.48
N PHE A 285 7.42 21.24 -5.53
CA PHE A 285 8.12 20.49 -6.57
C PHE A 285 7.59 20.80 -7.97
N GLU A 286 6.27 20.86 -8.14
CA GLU A 286 5.66 21.21 -9.43
C GLU A 286 5.88 22.69 -9.79
N VAL A 287 5.83 23.61 -8.80
CA VAL A 287 6.24 25.02 -8.98
C VAL A 287 7.71 25.09 -9.38
N GLY A 288 8.56 24.34 -8.68
CA GLY A 288 10.00 24.29 -8.96
C GLY A 288 10.31 23.86 -10.39
N LYS A 289 9.60 22.86 -10.91
CA LYS A 289 9.73 22.43 -12.32
C LYS A 289 9.32 23.52 -13.31
N ARG A 290 8.18 24.18 -13.07
CA ARG A 290 7.70 25.26 -13.97
C ARG A 290 8.68 26.42 -14.06
N HIS A 291 9.35 26.72 -12.95
CA HIS A 291 10.29 27.83 -12.84
C HIS A 291 11.77 27.43 -12.91
N SER A 292 12.05 26.12 -13.16
CA SER A 292 13.43 25.57 -13.21
C SER A 292 14.25 25.90 -11.96
N LEU A 293 13.61 25.80 -10.78
CA LEU A 293 14.27 26.03 -9.50
C LEU A 293 15.15 24.85 -9.08
N GLU A 294 16.17 25.12 -8.28
CA GLU A 294 17.04 24.08 -7.72
C GLU A 294 16.28 23.22 -6.69
N GLU A 295 16.55 21.93 -6.67
CA GLU A 295 16.00 20.96 -5.72
C GLU A 295 17.01 20.72 -4.59
N ILE A 296 16.85 21.40 -3.45
CA ILE A 296 17.79 21.34 -2.33
C ILE A 296 17.23 20.44 -1.23
N VAL A 297 17.74 19.22 -1.14
CA VAL A 297 17.41 18.28 -0.05
C VAL A 297 18.17 18.70 1.22
N VAL A 298 17.44 18.87 2.34
CA VAL A 298 18.00 19.35 3.63
C VAL A 298 17.74 18.37 4.80
N ILE A 299 16.95 17.31 4.56
CA ILE A 299 16.61 16.29 5.55
C ILE A 299 17.18 14.95 5.07
N ASN A 300 17.86 14.23 5.97
CA ASN A 300 18.39 12.89 5.76
C ASN A 300 17.28 11.82 5.84
N ASP A 301 17.62 10.59 5.47
CA ASP A 301 16.71 9.44 5.44
C ASP A 301 16.13 9.06 6.81
N ASP A 302 16.78 9.45 7.89
CA ASP A 302 16.36 9.24 9.29
C ASP A 302 15.69 10.48 9.92
N ALA A 303 15.33 11.46 9.10
CA ALA A 303 14.76 12.75 9.48
C ALA A 303 15.68 13.66 10.30
N THR A 304 16.98 13.42 10.31
CA THR A 304 17.95 14.40 10.78
C THR A 304 18.26 15.44 9.70
N MET A 305 18.66 16.64 10.09
CA MET A 305 19.09 17.68 9.17
C MET A 305 20.47 17.34 8.58
N ASN A 306 20.66 17.59 7.28
CA ASN A 306 21.96 17.37 6.64
C ASN A 306 22.87 18.59 6.75
N GLU A 307 24.07 18.53 6.14
CA GLU A 307 25.08 19.58 6.17
C GLU A 307 24.63 20.94 5.59
N LYS A 308 23.61 20.95 4.70
CA LYS A 308 23.06 22.18 4.12
C LYS A 308 22.26 23.01 5.14
N ALA A 309 21.89 22.43 6.26
CA ALA A 309 21.27 23.14 7.37
C ALA A 309 22.29 23.86 8.29
N GLY A 310 23.58 23.88 7.93
CA GLY A 310 24.65 24.59 8.65
C GLY A 310 24.76 24.13 10.10
N LYS A 311 24.64 25.03 11.06
CA LYS A 311 24.80 24.75 12.50
C LYS A 311 23.74 23.74 13.06
N TYR A 312 22.66 23.51 12.33
CA TYR A 312 21.60 22.57 12.72
C TYR A 312 21.81 21.15 12.15
N ALA A 313 22.90 20.92 11.40
CA ALA A 313 23.22 19.60 10.85
C ALA A 313 23.32 18.53 11.96
N GLY A 314 22.72 17.37 11.70
CA GLY A 314 22.66 16.26 12.66
C GLY A 314 21.53 16.35 13.69
N MET A 315 20.82 17.47 13.82
CA MET A 315 19.66 17.58 14.69
C MET A 315 18.47 16.83 14.09
N ASP A 316 17.61 16.23 14.94
CA ASP A 316 16.28 15.80 14.51
C ASP A 316 15.48 17.00 13.96
N ARG A 317 14.64 16.78 12.95
CA ARG A 317 13.84 17.83 12.28
C ARG A 317 13.03 18.70 13.26
N TYR A 318 12.48 18.11 14.32
CA TYR A 318 11.69 18.85 15.32
C TYR A 318 12.56 19.59 16.32
N GLU A 319 13.75 19.08 16.64
CA GLU A 319 14.75 19.80 17.44
C GLU A 319 15.30 20.99 16.66
N CYS A 320 15.61 20.78 15.38
CA CYS A 320 16.00 21.85 14.47
C CYS A 320 14.92 22.95 14.39
N ARG A 321 13.64 22.56 14.24
CA ARG A 321 12.51 23.50 14.22
C ARG A 321 12.51 24.41 15.46
N LYS A 322 12.67 23.84 16.65
CA LYS A 322 12.70 24.60 17.90
C LYS A 322 13.90 25.57 17.95
N ALA A 323 15.09 25.07 17.65
CA ALA A 323 16.31 25.88 17.67
C ALA A 323 16.25 27.00 16.64
N LEU A 324 15.79 26.73 15.42
CA LEU A 324 15.64 27.72 14.35
C LEU A 324 14.64 28.83 14.74
N VAL A 325 13.51 28.47 15.35
CA VAL A 325 12.50 29.44 15.78
C VAL A 325 13.05 30.40 16.85
N GLU A 326 13.86 29.93 17.79
CA GLU A 326 14.52 30.79 18.77
C GLU A 326 15.56 31.73 18.10
N ASP A 327 16.36 31.22 17.16
CA ASP A 327 17.31 32.06 16.42
C ASP A 327 16.61 33.14 15.58
N LEU A 328 15.49 32.80 14.94
CA LEU A 328 14.66 33.75 14.19
C LEU A 328 14.09 34.85 15.10
N LYS A 329 13.72 34.51 16.32
CA LYS A 329 13.25 35.44 17.32
C LYS A 329 14.38 36.37 17.80
N GLU A 330 15.56 35.81 18.09
CA GLU A 330 16.75 36.61 18.46
C GLU A 330 17.16 37.59 17.37
N GLN A 331 17.03 37.20 16.09
CA GLN A 331 17.31 38.08 14.94
C GLN A 331 16.18 39.06 14.65
N GLY A 332 15.06 39.03 15.37
CA GLY A 332 13.90 39.89 15.12
C GLY A 332 13.16 39.56 13.81
N LEU A 333 13.35 38.37 13.25
CA LEU A 333 12.73 37.92 12.02
C LEU A 333 11.46 37.10 12.25
N LEU A 334 11.23 36.59 13.46
CA LEU A 334 9.97 35.95 13.84
C LEU A 334 8.92 37.02 14.17
N VAL A 335 7.85 37.08 13.36
CA VAL A 335 6.78 38.10 13.53
C VAL A 335 5.78 37.65 14.61
N LYS A 336 5.24 36.45 14.46
CA LYS A 336 4.28 35.86 15.38
C LYS A 336 4.19 34.34 15.19
N VAL A 337 3.61 33.66 16.18
CA VAL A 337 3.29 32.25 16.14
C VAL A 337 1.80 32.08 16.37
N VAL A 338 1.08 31.50 15.43
CA VAL A 338 -0.37 31.34 15.48
C VAL A 338 -0.72 29.85 15.59
N PRO A 339 -1.49 29.42 16.60
CA PRO A 339 -1.96 28.04 16.68
C PRO A 339 -2.76 27.67 15.43
N HIS A 340 -2.46 26.50 14.88
CA HIS A 340 -3.09 25.99 13.67
C HIS A 340 -3.20 24.49 13.72
N SER A 341 -4.40 23.95 13.61
CA SER A 341 -4.63 22.51 13.45
C SER A 341 -4.64 22.19 11.96
N HIS A 342 -3.89 21.17 11.57
CA HIS A 342 -3.78 20.76 10.17
C HIS A 342 -3.62 19.23 10.04
N ASN A 343 -3.99 18.72 8.88
CA ASN A 343 -3.82 17.31 8.58
C ASN A 343 -2.36 17.00 8.24
N VAL A 344 -1.77 16.08 9.00
CA VAL A 344 -0.41 15.60 8.81
C VAL A 344 -0.45 14.19 8.27
N GLY A 345 0.31 13.92 7.21
CA GLY A 345 0.47 12.58 6.67
C GLY A 345 1.31 11.71 7.60
N VAL A 346 0.78 10.54 7.97
CA VAL A 346 1.48 9.53 8.76
C VAL A 346 1.48 8.19 8.04
N HIS A 347 2.51 7.38 8.27
CA HIS A 347 2.60 6.04 7.71
C HIS A 347 1.65 5.08 8.46
N ASP A 348 0.76 4.40 7.75
CA ASP A 348 -0.27 3.52 8.30
C ASP A 348 0.25 2.35 9.16
N ARG A 349 1.54 2.00 9.04
CA ARG A 349 2.17 0.87 9.77
C ARG A 349 2.88 1.25 11.05
N CYS A 350 3.55 2.39 11.08
CA CYS A 350 4.36 2.81 12.22
C CYS A 350 3.91 4.15 12.82
N HIS A 351 2.87 4.80 12.26
CA HIS A 351 2.31 6.08 12.69
C HIS A 351 3.33 7.22 12.77
N THR A 352 4.41 7.10 12.02
CA THR A 352 5.43 8.15 11.92
C THR A 352 5.01 9.17 10.86
N THR A 353 5.16 10.45 11.16
CA THR A 353 4.97 11.52 10.18
C THR A 353 5.90 11.33 9.00
N VAL A 354 5.32 11.22 7.80
CA VAL A 354 6.08 11.04 6.56
C VAL A 354 6.80 12.32 6.15
N GLU A 355 7.92 12.16 5.45
CA GLU A 355 8.65 13.25 4.84
C GLU A 355 8.51 13.20 3.32
N PRO A 356 7.92 14.21 2.69
CA PRO A 356 8.06 14.39 1.25
C PRO A 356 9.53 14.65 0.92
N MET A 357 10.14 13.78 0.12
CA MET A 357 11.57 13.85 -0.24
C MET A 357 11.79 13.48 -1.70
N ILE A 358 12.72 14.16 -2.35
CA ILE A 358 13.18 13.77 -3.68
C ILE A 358 14.08 12.55 -3.53
N LYS A 359 13.69 11.46 -4.20
CA LYS A 359 14.44 10.22 -4.25
C LYS A 359 14.46 9.66 -5.67
N GLN A 360 15.56 9.01 -6.01
CA GLN A 360 15.63 8.20 -7.22
C GLN A 360 14.92 6.87 -6.97
N GLN A 361 13.81 6.63 -7.67
CA GLN A 361 12.94 5.48 -7.48
C GLN A 361 12.55 4.87 -8.85
N TRP A 362 11.98 3.67 -8.81
CA TRP A 362 11.37 3.03 -9.96
C TRP A 362 9.88 3.33 -10.01
N PHE A 363 9.40 3.67 -11.20
CA PHE A 363 8.01 4.06 -11.44
C PHE A 363 7.40 3.29 -12.60
N VAL A 364 6.08 3.09 -12.54
CA VAL A 364 5.24 2.66 -13.66
C VAL A 364 4.47 3.87 -14.17
N LYS A 365 4.57 4.15 -15.48
CA LYS A 365 3.72 5.16 -16.17
C LYS A 365 2.30 4.63 -16.24
N MET A 366 1.36 5.43 -15.75
CA MET A 366 -0.04 4.99 -15.63
C MET A 366 -0.94 5.49 -16.77
N ASP A 367 -0.56 6.55 -17.49
CA ASP A 367 -1.41 7.23 -18.49
C ASP A 367 -2.03 6.29 -19.53
N GLU A 368 -1.24 5.38 -20.10
CA GLU A 368 -1.72 4.42 -21.10
C GLU A 368 -2.27 3.15 -20.46
N MET A 369 -1.66 2.72 -19.36
CA MET A 369 -1.96 1.46 -18.70
C MET A 369 -3.35 1.44 -18.06
N ILE A 370 -3.83 2.61 -17.61
CA ILE A 370 -5.13 2.73 -16.96
C ILE A 370 -6.32 2.74 -17.93
N LYS A 371 -6.12 3.15 -19.20
CA LYS A 371 -7.20 3.33 -20.16
C LYS A 371 -8.07 2.09 -20.38
N PRO A 372 -7.51 0.89 -20.63
CA PRO A 372 -8.32 -0.32 -20.77
C PRO A 372 -9.11 -0.66 -19.49
N ALA A 373 -8.52 -0.39 -18.31
CA ALA A 373 -9.18 -0.63 -17.03
C ALA A 373 -10.41 0.27 -16.82
N VAL A 374 -10.31 1.54 -17.19
CA VAL A 374 -11.43 2.48 -17.18
C VAL A 374 -12.53 2.04 -18.14
N GLU A 375 -12.16 1.66 -19.37
CA GLU A 375 -13.10 1.24 -20.41
C GLU A 375 -13.83 -0.05 -20.04
N GLY A 376 -13.13 -1.04 -19.47
CA GLY A 376 -13.71 -2.32 -19.06
C GLY A 376 -14.80 -2.20 -18.00
N VAL A 377 -14.71 -1.20 -17.11
CA VAL A 377 -15.78 -0.90 -16.15
C VAL A 377 -16.88 -0.07 -16.80
N LYS A 378 -16.57 0.94 -17.62
CA LYS A 378 -17.55 1.78 -18.31
C LYS A 378 -18.46 1.00 -19.26
N ASN A 379 -17.92 0.05 -20.01
CA ASN A 379 -18.68 -0.76 -20.96
C ASN A 379 -19.41 -1.96 -20.31
N GLY A 380 -19.19 -2.21 -19.01
CA GLY A 380 -19.85 -3.25 -18.24
C GLY A 380 -19.22 -4.65 -18.39
N GLU A 381 -18.05 -4.78 -19.00
CA GLU A 381 -17.26 -6.02 -19.01
C GLU A 381 -16.89 -6.44 -17.59
N ILE A 382 -16.54 -5.45 -16.73
CA ILE A 382 -16.35 -5.62 -15.32
C ILE A 382 -17.46 -4.89 -14.56
N LYS A 383 -18.19 -5.61 -13.72
CA LYS A 383 -19.26 -5.06 -12.87
C LYS A 383 -18.79 -4.89 -11.45
N LEU A 384 -18.95 -3.68 -10.91
CA LEU A 384 -18.69 -3.39 -9.50
C LEU A 384 -20.00 -3.48 -8.71
N LEU A 385 -20.02 -4.29 -7.66
CA LEU A 385 -21.20 -4.49 -6.81
C LEU A 385 -20.89 -4.14 -5.35
N PRO A 386 -21.61 -3.18 -4.76
CA PRO A 386 -22.72 -2.40 -5.32
C PRO A 386 -22.23 -1.31 -6.30
N SER A 387 -23.08 -0.92 -7.25
CA SER A 387 -22.74 0.03 -8.32
C SER A 387 -22.30 1.42 -7.83
N ARG A 388 -22.64 1.81 -6.58
CA ARG A 388 -22.13 3.05 -6.02
C ARG A 388 -20.59 3.09 -5.91
N MET A 389 -19.92 1.94 -5.98
CA MET A 389 -18.46 1.84 -5.97
C MET A 389 -17.82 2.30 -7.29
N ASP A 390 -18.60 2.40 -8.36
CA ASP A 390 -18.15 2.97 -9.64
C ASP A 390 -17.61 4.39 -9.43
N LYS A 391 -18.31 5.21 -8.63
CA LYS A 391 -17.86 6.57 -8.32
C LYS A 391 -16.49 6.60 -7.63
N THR A 392 -16.26 5.71 -6.68
CA THR A 392 -14.97 5.59 -6.00
C THR A 392 -13.89 5.12 -6.97
N TYR A 393 -14.20 4.13 -7.80
CA TYR A 393 -13.29 3.61 -8.80
C TYR A 393 -12.84 4.70 -9.78
N PHE A 394 -13.78 5.44 -10.37
CA PHE A 394 -13.47 6.49 -11.34
C PHE A 394 -12.75 7.68 -10.70
N ASN A 395 -13.07 8.04 -9.46
CA ASN A 395 -12.33 9.08 -8.75
C ASN A 395 -10.83 8.75 -8.60
N TRP A 396 -10.49 7.48 -8.34
CA TRP A 396 -9.12 7.03 -8.27
C TRP A 396 -8.44 6.96 -9.64
N THR A 397 -9.15 6.48 -10.68
CA THR A 397 -8.57 6.34 -12.02
C THR A 397 -8.40 7.66 -12.75
N ASP A 398 -9.29 8.63 -12.53
CA ASP A 398 -9.22 9.96 -13.14
C ASP A 398 -8.07 10.80 -12.55
N ASN A 399 -7.63 10.49 -11.31
CA ASN A 399 -6.56 11.20 -10.61
C ASN A 399 -5.29 10.35 -10.47
N ILE A 400 -5.15 9.28 -11.25
CA ILE A 400 -4.01 8.37 -11.12
C ILE A 400 -2.69 9.06 -11.52
N ARG A 401 -1.66 8.82 -10.74
CA ARG A 401 -0.28 9.29 -10.99
C ARG A 401 0.63 8.09 -11.26
N ASP A 402 1.83 8.36 -11.76
CA ASP A 402 2.85 7.31 -11.90
C ASP A 402 3.08 6.61 -10.58
N TRP A 403 3.05 5.28 -10.62
CA TRP A 403 3.15 4.45 -9.42
C TRP A 403 4.60 4.18 -9.04
N CYS A 404 5.04 4.63 -7.87
CA CYS A 404 6.32 4.28 -7.29
C CYS A 404 6.31 2.82 -6.84
N ILE A 405 7.12 1.98 -7.47
CA ILE A 405 7.14 0.53 -7.25
C ILE A 405 8.36 0.02 -6.47
N SER A 406 9.37 0.84 -6.21
CA SER A 406 10.55 0.44 -5.45
C SER A 406 10.39 0.70 -3.95
N ARG A 407 10.92 -0.22 -3.14
CA ARG A 407 10.97 -0.13 -1.68
C ARG A 407 12.37 -0.49 -1.21
N GLN A 408 12.89 0.24 -0.24
CA GLN A 408 14.22 0.02 0.35
C GLN A 408 14.14 -1.05 1.46
N LEU A 409 13.61 -2.21 1.10
CA LEU A 409 13.39 -3.36 1.98
C LEU A 409 14.26 -4.54 1.55
N TRP A 410 14.44 -5.49 2.43
CA TRP A 410 15.09 -6.75 2.10
C TRP A 410 14.08 -7.85 1.76
N TRP A 411 12.92 -7.84 2.42
CA TRP A 411 11.87 -8.82 2.22
C TRP A 411 10.92 -8.39 1.09
N GLY A 412 10.95 -9.11 -0.02
CA GLY A 412 10.14 -8.88 -1.22
C GLY A 412 10.84 -9.31 -2.49
N HIS A 413 10.19 -9.08 -3.63
CA HIS A 413 10.76 -9.36 -4.96
C HIS A 413 11.84 -8.35 -5.29
N ARG A 414 13.09 -8.78 -5.35
CA ARG A 414 14.20 -7.92 -5.69
C ARG A 414 14.09 -7.44 -7.15
N ILE A 415 14.34 -6.16 -7.38
CA ILE A 415 14.23 -5.54 -8.69
C ILE A 415 15.27 -6.18 -9.65
N PRO A 416 14.85 -6.66 -10.85
CA PRO A 416 15.71 -7.35 -11.79
C PRO A 416 16.52 -6.37 -12.66
N ALA A 417 17.18 -5.40 -12.02
CA ALA A 417 18.09 -4.45 -12.64
C ALA A 417 19.51 -4.67 -12.11
N TRP A 418 20.49 -4.59 -12.98
CA TRP A 418 21.89 -4.86 -12.68
C TRP A 418 22.75 -3.69 -13.11
N TYR A 419 23.67 -3.27 -12.26
CA TYR A 419 24.61 -2.19 -12.50
C TYR A 419 26.00 -2.76 -12.66
N CYS A 420 26.67 -2.41 -13.76
CA CYS A 420 28.07 -2.77 -13.95
C CYS A 420 28.95 -2.01 -12.98
N ASP A 421 29.69 -2.71 -12.13
CA ASP A 421 30.55 -2.13 -11.09
C ASP A 421 31.72 -1.32 -11.68
N ASP A 422 32.11 -1.59 -12.95
CA ASP A 422 33.22 -0.94 -13.59
C ASP A 422 32.86 0.35 -14.35
N CYS A 423 31.63 0.48 -14.86
CA CYS A 423 31.26 1.63 -15.70
C CYS A 423 29.88 2.22 -15.45
N GLY A 424 29.13 1.68 -14.48
CA GLY A 424 27.81 2.16 -14.10
C GLY A 424 26.68 1.87 -15.10
N GLU A 425 26.95 1.10 -16.18
CA GLU A 425 25.91 0.72 -17.14
C GLU A 425 24.82 -0.12 -16.47
N MET A 426 23.55 0.18 -16.74
CA MET A 426 22.41 -0.53 -16.18
C MET A 426 21.76 -1.45 -17.21
N VAL A 427 21.51 -2.69 -16.82
CA VAL A 427 20.80 -3.69 -17.62
C VAL A 427 19.65 -4.27 -16.82
N VAL A 428 18.45 -4.32 -17.41
CA VAL A 428 17.30 -5.03 -16.83
C VAL A 428 17.27 -6.45 -17.39
N SER A 429 17.42 -7.42 -16.50
CA SER A 429 17.45 -8.84 -16.85
C SER A 429 17.03 -9.69 -15.66
N ILE A 430 16.26 -10.76 -15.90
CA ILE A 430 15.84 -11.73 -14.89
C ILE A 430 17.08 -12.40 -14.28
N GLU A 431 17.98 -12.86 -15.13
CA GLU A 431 19.24 -13.46 -14.71
C GLU A 431 20.37 -12.42 -14.68
N LYS A 432 21.40 -12.71 -13.87
CA LYS A 432 22.62 -11.90 -13.85
C LYS A 432 23.21 -11.81 -15.26
N PRO A 433 23.44 -10.60 -15.81
CA PRO A 433 24.02 -10.46 -17.14
C PRO A 433 25.43 -11.04 -17.21
N GLY A 434 25.84 -11.47 -18.39
CA GLY A 434 27.22 -11.84 -18.65
C GLY A 434 28.12 -10.61 -18.84
N LYS A 435 28.68 -10.42 -20.05
CA LYS A 435 29.52 -9.26 -20.34
C LYS A 435 28.73 -7.97 -20.46
N CYS A 436 29.24 -6.92 -19.82
CA CYS A 436 28.68 -5.59 -19.93
C CYS A 436 28.72 -5.09 -21.38
N PRO A 437 27.58 -4.63 -21.95
CA PRO A 437 27.54 -4.18 -23.35
C PRO A 437 28.41 -2.94 -23.60
N LYS A 438 28.75 -2.17 -22.55
CA LYS A 438 29.52 -0.92 -22.64
C LYS A 438 31.03 -1.13 -22.45
N CYS A 439 31.44 -1.87 -21.42
CA CYS A 439 32.86 -2.02 -21.06
C CYS A 439 33.41 -3.45 -21.21
N GLY A 440 32.55 -4.45 -21.48
CA GLY A 440 32.93 -5.85 -21.65
C GLY A 440 33.29 -6.61 -20.37
N LYS A 441 33.18 -5.99 -19.18
CA LYS A 441 33.43 -6.62 -17.88
C LYS A 441 32.20 -7.43 -17.42
N GLU A 442 32.40 -8.28 -16.40
CA GLU A 442 31.35 -9.20 -15.89
C GLU A 442 30.99 -8.96 -14.41
N HIS A 443 31.41 -7.82 -13.84
CA HIS A 443 31.13 -7.46 -12.47
C HIS A 443 29.80 -6.69 -12.40
N TRP A 444 28.82 -7.30 -11.73
CA TRP A 444 27.48 -6.76 -11.64
C TRP A 444 26.94 -6.80 -10.23
N THR A 445 26.39 -5.68 -9.80
CA THR A 445 25.61 -5.56 -8.58
C THR A 445 24.14 -5.40 -8.93
N GLN A 446 23.28 -6.24 -8.34
CA GLN A 446 21.83 -6.14 -8.52
C GLN A 446 21.26 -4.98 -7.70
N ASP A 447 20.23 -4.30 -8.22
CA ASP A 447 19.51 -3.24 -7.51
C ASP A 447 19.17 -3.71 -6.08
N PRO A 448 19.48 -2.92 -5.03
CA PRO A 448 19.23 -3.32 -3.65
C PRO A 448 17.76 -3.32 -3.27
N ASP A 449 16.93 -2.59 -4.00
CA ASP A 449 15.52 -2.38 -3.69
C ASP A 449 14.67 -3.59 -4.05
N THR A 450 13.53 -3.69 -3.39
CA THR A 450 12.48 -4.67 -3.70
C THR A 450 11.26 -3.96 -4.29
N LEU A 451 10.38 -4.73 -4.92
CA LEU A 451 9.12 -4.23 -5.45
C LEU A 451 8.07 -4.08 -4.34
N ASP A 452 7.21 -3.08 -4.50
CA ASP A 452 5.98 -2.94 -3.74
C ASP A 452 5.18 -4.24 -3.74
N THR A 453 4.64 -4.66 -2.59
CA THR A 453 3.83 -5.89 -2.47
C THR A 453 2.66 -5.93 -3.46
N TRP A 454 2.09 -4.77 -3.75
CA TRP A 454 0.98 -4.65 -4.69
C TRP A 454 1.36 -4.93 -6.14
N PHE A 455 2.66 -4.90 -6.47
CA PHE A 455 3.12 -5.27 -7.81
C PHE A 455 2.92 -6.76 -8.09
N SER A 456 3.28 -7.62 -7.15
CA SER A 456 3.03 -9.07 -7.25
C SER A 456 1.56 -9.42 -7.07
N SER A 457 0.88 -8.77 -6.11
CA SER A 457 -0.53 -9.01 -5.82
C SER A 457 -1.45 -8.64 -7.00
N ALA A 458 -1.04 -7.67 -7.84
CA ALA A 458 -1.75 -7.31 -9.07
C ALA A 458 -1.79 -8.42 -10.12
N LEU A 459 -0.87 -9.38 -10.05
CA LEU A 459 -0.77 -10.50 -11.00
C LEU A 459 -1.56 -11.74 -10.54
N TRP A 460 -2.10 -11.70 -9.32
CA TRP A 460 -2.70 -12.83 -8.62
C TRP A 460 -3.75 -13.61 -9.43
N PRO A 461 -4.66 -12.98 -10.21
CA PRO A 461 -5.67 -13.69 -10.98
C PRO A 461 -5.12 -14.64 -12.06
N PHE A 462 -3.91 -14.43 -12.53
CA PHE A 462 -3.30 -15.22 -13.61
C PHE A 462 -1.96 -15.85 -13.25
N SER A 463 -1.16 -15.23 -12.38
CA SER A 463 0.11 -15.82 -11.92
C SER A 463 -0.12 -17.11 -11.12
N THR A 464 -1.21 -17.18 -10.36
CA THR A 464 -1.59 -18.39 -9.62
C THR A 464 -1.96 -19.57 -10.51
N LEU A 465 -2.35 -19.31 -11.74
CA LEU A 465 -2.72 -20.30 -12.75
C LEU A 465 -1.56 -20.65 -13.70
N GLY A 466 -0.35 -20.16 -13.38
CA GLY A 466 0.89 -20.54 -14.06
C GLY A 466 1.41 -19.56 -15.11
N TRP A 467 0.75 -18.39 -15.32
CA TRP A 467 1.34 -17.38 -16.20
C TRP A 467 2.77 -16.99 -15.71
N PRO A 468 3.78 -16.78 -16.59
CA PRO A 468 3.70 -16.50 -18.04
C PRO A 468 3.54 -17.73 -18.93
N GLU A 469 3.60 -18.95 -18.39
CA GLU A 469 3.44 -20.17 -19.17
C GLU A 469 1.99 -20.33 -19.65
N LYS A 470 1.83 -20.96 -20.82
CA LYS A 470 0.50 -21.30 -21.36
C LYS A 470 0.03 -22.62 -20.77
N THR A 471 -0.46 -22.59 -19.55
CA THR A 471 -0.97 -23.77 -18.85
C THR A 471 -2.42 -24.07 -19.23
N GLU A 472 -2.85 -25.33 -19.09
CA GLU A 472 -4.25 -25.71 -19.26
C GLU A 472 -5.15 -25.05 -18.21
N ASP A 473 -4.65 -24.87 -16.98
CA ASP A 473 -5.35 -24.15 -15.90
C ASP A 473 -5.62 -22.70 -16.28
N LEU A 474 -4.62 -22.01 -16.84
CA LEU A 474 -4.77 -20.61 -17.28
C LEU A 474 -5.79 -20.48 -18.43
N ASP A 475 -5.77 -21.42 -19.39
CA ASP A 475 -6.73 -21.43 -20.51
C ASP A 475 -8.17 -21.71 -20.06
N TYR A 476 -8.34 -22.51 -18.99
CA TYR A 476 -9.65 -22.97 -18.57
C TYR A 476 -10.26 -22.13 -17.43
N PHE A 477 -9.47 -21.71 -16.43
CA PHE A 477 -9.95 -21.02 -15.23
C PHE A 477 -9.83 -19.50 -15.28
N TYR A 478 -9.14 -18.93 -16.27
CA TYR A 478 -9.04 -17.47 -16.46
C TYR A 478 -9.94 -17.00 -17.61
N PRO A 479 -10.69 -15.88 -17.46
CA PRO A 479 -10.76 -14.98 -16.32
C PRO A 479 -11.52 -15.55 -15.12
N ASN A 480 -11.30 -14.98 -13.94
CA ASN A 480 -12.09 -15.30 -12.75
C ASN A 480 -13.55 -14.82 -12.93
N ASP A 481 -14.51 -15.51 -12.32
CA ASP A 481 -15.91 -15.10 -12.41
C ASP A 481 -16.22 -13.95 -11.45
N VAL A 482 -15.78 -14.08 -10.20
CA VAL A 482 -16.04 -13.09 -9.15
C VAL A 482 -14.77 -12.87 -8.32
N LEU A 483 -14.46 -11.61 -8.08
CA LEU A 483 -13.55 -11.19 -7.02
C LEU A 483 -14.39 -10.70 -5.83
N VAL A 484 -14.12 -11.20 -4.64
CA VAL A 484 -14.72 -10.69 -3.39
C VAL A 484 -13.63 -9.99 -2.60
N THR A 485 -13.88 -8.78 -2.12
CA THR A 485 -12.89 -8.02 -1.36
C THR A 485 -13.53 -6.86 -0.59
N GLY A 486 -12.80 -6.30 0.38
CA GLY A 486 -13.18 -5.06 1.04
C GLY A 486 -13.14 -3.84 0.09
N TYR A 487 -14.04 -2.89 0.29
CA TYR A 487 -14.05 -1.67 -0.52
C TYR A 487 -12.82 -0.76 -0.28
N ASP A 488 -12.15 -0.93 0.85
CA ASP A 488 -10.99 -0.15 1.26
C ASP A 488 -9.73 -0.41 0.42
N ILE A 489 -9.68 -1.53 -0.31
CA ILE A 489 -8.56 -1.86 -1.21
C ILE A 489 -8.91 -1.77 -2.71
N ILE A 490 -9.92 -0.98 -3.09
CA ILE A 490 -10.25 -0.70 -4.50
C ILE A 490 -9.02 -0.18 -5.24
N PHE A 491 -8.37 0.85 -4.71
CA PHE A 491 -7.18 1.45 -5.33
C PHE A 491 -5.98 0.53 -5.27
N PHE A 492 -5.70 -0.03 -4.09
CA PHE A 492 -4.48 -0.81 -3.87
C PHE A 492 -4.44 -2.09 -4.69
N TRP A 493 -5.56 -2.78 -4.84
CA TRP A 493 -5.59 -4.12 -5.40
C TRP A 493 -6.49 -4.27 -6.62
N VAL A 494 -7.75 -3.85 -6.54
CA VAL A 494 -8.72 -4.08 -7.62
C VAL A 494 -8.30 -3.39 -8.91
N ILE A 495 -8.01 -2.09 -8.87
CA ILE A 495 -7.57 -1.32 -10.04
C ILE A 495 -6.29 -1.90 -10.62
N ARG A 496 -5.34 -2.29 -9.76
CA ARG A 496 -4.05 -2.86 -10.17
C ARG A 496 -4.19 -4.21 -10.83
N MET A 497 -5.06 -5.09 -10.35
CA MET A 497 -5.37 -6.35 -11.04
C MET A 497 -6.02 -6.12 -12.39
N ILE A 498 -6.93 -5.15 -12.49
CA ILE A 498 -7.65 -4.87 -13.74
C ILE A 498 -6.67 -4.41 -14.83
N PHE A 499 -5.85 -3.38 -14.57
CA PHE A 499 -4.92 -2.92 -15.60
C PHE A 499 -3.82 -3.97 -15.92
N SER A 500 -3.37 -4.73 -14.92
CA SER A 500 -2.41 -5.82 -15.14
C SER A 500 -3.01 -6.95 -15.98
N GLY A 501 -4.27 -7.31 -15.74
CA GLY A 501 -5.00 -8.30 -16.53
C GLY A 501 -5.11 -7.90 -18.00
N TYR A 502 -5.54 -6.67 -18.27
CA TYR A 502 -5.60 -6.18 -19.65
C TYR A 502 -4.22 -6.12 -20.32
N GLU A 503 -3.19 -5.65 -19.60
CA GLU A 503 -1.84 -5.52 -20.16
C GLU A 503 -1.18 -6.88 -20.42
N GLN A 504 -1.32 -7.86 -19.52
CA GLN A 504 -0.63 -9.12 -19.63
C GLN A 504 -1.43 -10.17 -20.39
N MET A 505 -2.75 -10.22 -20.20
CA MET A 505 -3.64 -11.24 -20.73
C MET A 505 -4.51 -10.76 -21.90
N GLY A 506 -4.57 -9.44 -22.15
CA GLY A 506 -5.39 -8.83 -23.20
C GLY A 506 -6.89 -8.88 -22.92
N LYS A 507 -7.33 -9.22 -21.71
CA LYS A 507 -8.74 -9.31 -21.29
C LYS A 507 -8.88 -9.06 -19.79
N ALA A 508 -10.12 -8.75 -19.35
CA ALA A 508 -10.44 -8.51 -17.95
C ALA A 508 -9.99 -9.70 -17.06
N PRO A 509 -9.47 -9.43 -15.84
CA PRO A 509 -9.06 -10.50 -14.92
C PRO A 509 -10.24 -11.19 -14.23
N PHE A 510 -11.39 -10.53 -14.14
CA PHE A 510 -12.64 -11.03 -13.56
C PHE A 510 -13.83 -10.26 -14.13
N HIS A 511 -15.02 -10.87 -14.05
CA HIS A 511 -16.25 -10.28 -14.56
C HIS A 511 -17.01 -9.43 -13.53
N THR A 512 -16.92 -9.80 -12.27
CA THR A 512 -17.64 -9.11 -11.19
C THR A 512 -16.74 -8.89 -9.99
N VAL A 513 -16.77 -7.69 -9.42
CA VAL A 513 -16.16 -7.40 -8.12
C VAL A 513 -17.27 -7.17 -7.11
N LEU A 514 -17.36 -8.07 -6.12
CA LEU A 514 -18.32 -7.98 -5.03
C LEU A 514 -17.62 -7.39 -3.81
N PHE A 515 -17.95 -6.16 -3.47
CA PHE A 515 -17.39 -5.47 -2.32
C PHE A 515 -18.18 -5.77 -1.06
N HIS A 516 -17.49 -6.07 0.02
CA HIS A 516 -18.02 -6.06 1.37
C HIS A 516 -17.51 -4.82 2.14
N GLY A 517 -18.21 -4.50 3.24
CA GLY A 517 -17.79 -3.46 4.17
C GLY A 517 -16.86 -4.01 5.26
N LEU A 518 -16.46 -3.12 6.16
CA LEU A 518 -15.61 -3.47 7.30
C LEU A 518 -16.45 -4.04 8.45
N VAL A 519 -15.86 -4.99 9.18
CA VAL A 519 -16.46 -5.46 10.44
C VAL A 519 -15.94 -4.57 11.57
N ARG A 520 -16.88 -3.90 12.23
CA ARG A 520 -16.62 -2.96 13.33
C ARG A 520 -17.07 -3.54 14.68
N ASP A 521 -16.56 -3.01 15.77
CA ASP A 521 -17.02 -3.39 17.10
C ASP A 521 -18.49 -2.92 17.34
N SER A 522 -19.07 -3.29 18.47
CA SER A 522 -20.45 -2.93 18.82
C SER A 522 -20.70 -1.41 18.89
N GLN A 523 -19.64 -0.62 19.09
CA GLN A 523 -19.71 0.86 19.12
C GLN A 523 -19.50 1.48 17.73
N GLY A 524 -19.20 0.68 16.69
CA GLY A 524 -18.94 1.14 15.34
C GLY A 524 -17.51 1.57 15.07
N ARG A 525 -16.56 1.30 15.97
CA ARG A 525 -15.14 1.61 15.78
C ARG A 525 -14.46 0.50 14.96
N LYS A 526 -13.46 0.88 14.18
CA LYS A 526 -12.61 -0.09 13.47
C LYS A 526 -11.94 -1.01 14.49
N MET A 527 -12.01 -2.32 14.27
CA MET A 527 -11.32 -3.28 15.12
C MET A 527 -9.81 -3.23 14.86
N SER A 528 -9.03 -3.09 15.92
CA SER A 528 -7.56 -3.14 15.85
C SER A 528 -6.98 -3.77 17.11
N LYS A 529 -5.76 -4.30 16.98
CA LYS A 529 -5.02 -4.86 18.13
C LYS A 529 -4.63 -3.75 19.12
N SER A 530 -4.31 -2.55 18.63
CA SER A 530 -3.92 -1.41 19.44
C SER A 530 -5.07 -0.89 20.33
N LEU A 531 -6.31 -0.97 19.86
CA LEU A 531 -7.49 -0.59 20.64
C LEU A 531 -7.99 -1.72 21.55
N GLY A 532 -7.43 -2.94 21.44
CA GLY A 532 -7.87 -4.08 22.24
C GLY A 532 -9.31 -4.53 21.97
N ASN A 533 -9.94 -4.07 20.89
CA ASN A 533 -11.31 -4.39 20.51
C ASN A 533 -11.41 -5.43 19.36
N GLY A 534 -10.27 -6.00 18.96
CA GLY A 534 -10.21 -7.06 17.95
C GLY A 534 -10.76 -8.37 18.52
N ILE A 535 -11.62 -9.04 17.73
CA ILE A 535 -12.18 -10.34 18.08
C ILE A 535 -11.54 -11.39 17.17
N ASP A 536 -10.95 -12.43 17.77
CA ASP A 536 -10.42 -13.57 17.03
C ASP A 536 -11.58 -14.45 16.52
N PRO A 537 -11.68 -14.71 15.22
CA PRO A 537 -12.68 -15.64 14.69
C PRO A 537 -12.64 -17.02 15.32
N LEU A 538 -11.45 -17.53 15.70
CA LEU A 538 -11.33 -18.83 16.35
C LEU A 538 -11.96 -18.86 17.73
N GLU A 539 -11.87 -17.77 18.51
CA GLU A 539 -12.55 -17.69 19.81
C GLU A 539 -14.07 -17.84 19.66
N VAL A 540 -14.64 -17.22 18.63
CA VAL A 540 -16.06 -17.35 18.30
C VAL A 540 -16.41 -18.79 17.88
N ILE A 541 -15.58 -19.40 17.04
CA ILE A 541 -15.76 -20.78 16.56
C ILE A 541 -15.68 -21.76 17.72
N ASP A 542 -14.70 -21.61 18.59
CA ASP A 542 -14.53 -22.49 19.75
C ASP A 542 -15.72 -22.44 20.72
N LYS A 543 -16.36 -21.27 20.82
CA LYS A 543 -17.50 -21.07 21.72
C LYS A 543 -18.84 -21.45 21.09
N TYR A 544 -19.04 -21.15 19.81
CA TYR A 544 -20.36 -21.23 19.16
C TYR A 544 -20.39 -22.09 17.87
N GLY A 545 -19.23 -22.48 17.35
CA GLY A 545 -19.09 -23.19 16.08
C GLY A 545 -18.95 -22.28 14.87
N ALA A 546 -18.39 -22.83 13.80
CA ALA A 546 -18.17 -22.11 12.54
C ALA A 546 -19.49 -21.70 11.86
N ASP A 547 -20.52 -22.54 11.89
CA ASP A 547 -21.84 -22.23 11.30
C ASP A 547 -22.47 -20.98 11.93
N ALA A 548 -22.38 -20.84 13.26
CA ALA A 548 -22.91 -19.68 13.97
C ALA A 548 -22.17 -18.39 13.56
N LEU A 549 -20.85 -18.42 13.48
CA LEU A 549 -20.06 -17.28 13.03
C LEU A 549 -20.40 -16.91 11.57
N ARG A 550 -20.37 -17.89 10.67
CA ARG A 550 -20.64 -17.67 9.23
C ARG A 550 -22.03 -17.08 9.00
N LEU A 551 -23.07 -17.63 9.66
CA LEU A 551 -24.43 -17.11 9.56
C LEU A 551 -24.53 -15.69 10.09
N THR A 552 -23.86 -15.38 11.21
CA THR A 552 -23.83 -14.02 11.80
C THR A 552 -23.23 -13.00 10.85
N LEU A 553 -22.11 -13.35 10.17
CA LEU A 553 -21.40 -12.44 9.27
C LEU A 553 -22.20 -12.13 8.00
N ILE A 554 -23.06 -13.06 7.54
CA ILE A 554 -23.84 -12.88 6.31
C ILE A 554 -25.22 -12.27 6.58
N THR A 555 -25.82 -12.56 7.73
CA THR A 555 -27.20 -12.16 8.01
C THR A 555 -27.27 -10.66 8.36
N GLY A 556 -28.18 -9.94 7.69
CA GLY A 556 -28.44 -8.52 7.96
C GLY A 556 -27.34 -7.58 7.47
N ASN A 557 -26.48 -8.05 6.57
CA ASN A 557 -25.47 -7.25 5.92
C ASN A 557 -25.85 -6.99 4.44
N ALA A 558 -25.50 -5.84 3.92
CA ALA A 558 -25.67 -5.50 2.51
C ALA A 558 -24.29 -5.25 1.87
N PRO A 559 -24.10 -5.61 0.58
CA PRO A 559 -22.82 -5.41 -0.11
C PRO A 559 -22.28 -3.98 0.04
N GLY A 560 -21.02 -3.86 0.36
CA GLY A 560 -20.31 -2.59 0.52
C GLY A 560 -20.67 -1.78 1.78
N ASN A 561 -21.51 -2.29 2.68
CA ASN A 561 -21.82 -1.62 3.95
C ASN A 561 -21.02 -2.23 5.09
N ASP A 562 -20.55 -1.36 6.00
CA ASP A 562 -19.94 -1.81 7.24
C ASP A 562 -20.98 -2.51 8.12
N MET A 563 -20.53 -3.50 8.87
CA MET A 563 -21.33 -4.19 9.85
C MET A 563 -20.77 -4.05 11.26
N ARG A 564 -21.66 -3.99 12.26
CA ARG A 564 -21.26 -4.06 13.66
C ARG A 564 -21.39 -5.50 14.15
N PHE A 565 -20.34 -5.98 14.80
CA PHE A 565 -20.34 -7.30 15.40
C PHE A 565 -20.91 -7.26 16.83
N TYR A 566 -21.84 -8.19 17.09
CA TYR A 566 -22.48 -8.36 18.39
C TYR A 566 -22.49 -9.83 18.79
N TRP A 567 -22.09 -10.16 20.01
CA TRP A 567 -22.08 -11.52 20.53
C TRP A 567 -23.48 -12.14 20.60
N GLU A 568 -24.50 -11.33 20.90
CA GLU A 568 -25.90 -11.75 20.95
C GLU A 568 -26.41 -12.26 19.59
N ARG A 569 -25.89 -11.70 18.49
CA ARG A 569 -26.19 -12.21 17.13
C ARG A 569 -25.57 -13.58 16.86
N VAL A 570 -24.37 -13.82 17.39
CA VAL A 570 -23.72 -15.13 17.27
C VAL A 570 -24.50 -16.19 18.03
N GLU A 571 -24.98 -15.86 19.23
CA GLU A 571 -25.82 -16.75 20.02
C GLU A 571 -27.15 -17.05 19.33
N ALA A 572 -27.80 -16.05 18.74
CA ALA A 572 -29.02 -16.24 17.94
C ALA A 572 -28.76 -17.15 16.72
N SER A 573 -27.64 -16.97 16.03
CA SER A 573 -27.23 -17.82 14.91
C SER A 573 -26.96 -19.26 15.34
N ARG A 574 -26.31 -19.47 16.50
CA ARG A 574 -26.12 -20.81 17.09
C ARG A 574 -27.47 -21.47 17.39
N ASN A 575 -28.42 -20.73 17.95
CA ASN A 575 -29.77 -21.24 18.24
C ASN A 575 -30.52 -21.61 16.95
N PHE A 576 -30.32 -20.85 15.86
CA PHE A 576 -30.87 -21.21 14.55
C PHE A 576 -30.25 -22.49 14.02
N ALA A 577 -28.92 -22.63 14.06
CA ALA A 577 -28.23 -23.86 13.63
C ALA A 577 -28.73 -25.11 14.42
N ASN A 578 -28.93 -24.94 15.71
CA ASN A 578 -29.49 -26.01 16.55
C ASN A 578 -30.91 -26.45 16.11
N LYS A 579 -31.77 -25.52 15.67
CA LYS A 579 -33.11 -25.86 15.16
C LYS A 579 -33.04 -26.62 13.83
N VAL A 580 -32.12 -26.28 12.94
CA VAL A 580 -31.92 -26.96 11.65
C VAL A 580 -31.48 -28.40 11.87
#